data_44ca8c02e3ec5028e2a3bf777469e4de
#
_entry.id   44ca8c02e3ec5028e2a3bf777469e4de
#
_cell.length_a   1.000
_cell.length_b   1.000
_cell.length_c   1.000
_cell.angle_alpha   90.00
_cell.angle_beta   90.00
_cell.angle_gamma   90.00
#
_symmetry.space_group_name_H-M   'P 1'
#
loop_
_entity.id
_entity.type
_entity.pdbx_description
1 polymer ?
#
loop_
_entity_poly.entity_id
_entity_poly.type
_entity_poly.pdbx_seq_one_letter_code
_entity_poly.pdbx_strand_id
1 'polypeptide(L)'
;MAALCVGLAAAAAAGVAWFSILATGRYPRPVAGFVAGAIRYTTRVGCYWLLVTDPFPSFAFARRSGDPVDLRVDEPDGRSRLTTLFRLPLALPALTLLYLFQVFALVASFVAWWTILLTGRLPHGMFEVMEVCHRFHARVSAYVWLLVDAYPWFQEEPASGPAGWAIQAEVRPSPE
;
A
#
# COMPACT_ATOMS: atom_id res chain seq x y z
N MET A 1 -16.98 -5.55 3.09
CA MET A 1 -17.18 -5.26 4.53
C MET A 1 -15.89 -5.49 5.34
N ALA A 2 -15.24 -6.67 5.28
CA ALA A 2 -14.01 -6.93 6.05
C ALA A 2 -12.89 -5.93 5.82
N ALA A 3 -12.58 -5.55 4.57
CA ALA A 3 -11.54 -4.57 4.25
C ALA A 3 -11.84 -3.17 4.84
N LEU A 4 -13.10 -2.77 4.88
CA LEU A 4 -13.53 -1.51 5.49
C LEU A 4 -13.30 -1.55 7.01
N CYS A 5 -13.68 -2.64 7.68
CA CYS A 5 -13.45 -2.81 9.13
C CYS A 5 -11.95 -2.80 9.46
N VAL A 6 -11.13 -3.50 8.67
CA VAL A 6 -9.66 -3.50 8.82
C VAL A 6 -9.10 -2.10 8.59
N GLY A 7 -9.58 -1.37 7.58
CA GLY A 7 -9.17 0.00 7.30
C GLY A 7 -9.49 0.95 8.47
N LEU A 8 -10.70 0.88 9.03
CA LEU A 8 -11.10 1.68 10.19
C LEU A 8 -10.28 1.35 11.44
N ALA A 9 -10.05 0.06 11.70
CA ALA A 9 -9.21 -0.37 12.82
C ALA A 9 -7.76 0.12 12.66
N ALA A 10 -7.23 0.09 11.45
CA ALA A 10 -5.89 0.60 11.16
C ALA A 10 -5.83 2.14 11.28
N ALA A 11 -6.90 2.88 10.90
CA ALA A 11 -6.97 4.32 11.11
C ALA A 11 -6.96 4.67 12.61
N ALA A 12 -7.71 3.96 13.42
CA ALA A 12 -7.70 4.13 14.88
C ALA A 12 -6.31 3.81 15.46
N ALA A 13 -5.68 2.73 15.02
CA ALA A 13 -4.32 2.35 15.42
C ALA A 13 -3.28 3.40 15.03
N ALA A 14 -3.39 3.99 13.82
CA ALA A 14 -2.53 5.08 13.38
C ALA A 14 -2.73 6.35 14.23
N GLY A 15 -3.96 6.64 14.66
CA GLY A 15 -4.24 7.72 15.61
C GLY A 15 -3.51 7.52 16.95
N VAL A 16 -3.55 6.32 17.51
CA VAL A 16 -2.79 5.97 18.73
C VAL A 16 -1.30 6.12 18.49
N ALA A 17 -0.80 5.67 17.34
CA ALA A 17 0.61 5.83 16.98
C ALA A 17 1.02 7.30 16.86
N TRP A 18 0.17 8.15 16.28
CA TRP A 18 0.40 9.59 16.15
C TRP A 18 0.66 10.25 17.51
N PHE A 19 -0.24 10.00 18.49
CA PHE A 19 -0.05 10.50 19.86
C PHE A 19 1.21 9.93 20.52
N SER A 20 1.48 8.62 20.31
CA SER A 20 2.67 7.98 20.86
C SER A 20 3.96 8.59 20.31
N ILE A 21 4.03 8.85 19.00
CA ILE A 21 5.20 9.47 18.35
C ILE A 21 5.40 10.90 18.87
N LEU A 22 4.34 11.69 19.00
CA LEU A 22 4.44 13.05 19.53
C LEU A 22 4.96 13.06 20.97
N ALA A 23 4.51 12.12 21.81
CA ALA A 23 4.93 12.03 23.20
C ALA A 23 6.34 11.44 23.37
N THR A 24 6.63 10.32 22.71
CA THR A 24 7.84 9.51 22.96
C THR A 24 8.88 9.57 21.82
N GLY A 25 8.50 10.04 20.62
CA GLY A 25 9.34 9.98 19.42
C GLY A 25 9.46 8.56 18.82
N ARG A 26 8.67 7.58 19.32
CA ARG A 26 8.75 6.19 18.88
C ARG A 26 7.40 5.65 18.46
N TYR A 27 7.41 4.84 17.40
CA TYR A 27 6.24 4.08 16.97
C TYR A 27 6.11 2.81 17.83
N PRO A 28 4.95 2.51 18.43
CA PRO A 28 4.78 1.26 19.17
C PRO A 28 4.84 0.05 18.21
N ARG A 29 5.81 -0.85 18.40
CA ARG A 29 6.02 -2.02 17.53
C ARG A 29 4.76 -2.86 17.24
N PRO A 30 3.91 -3.19 18.24
CA PRO A 30 2.72 -3.98 17.96
C PRO A 30 1.73 -3.24 17.04
N VAL A 31 1.63 -1.91 17.16
CA VAL A 31 0.77 -1.09 16.30
C VAL A 31 1.35 -1.02 14.88
N ALA A 32 2.67 -0.88 14.73
CA ALA A 32 3.34 -0.89 13.43
C ALA A 32 3.09 -2.21 12.69
N GLY A 33 3.26 -3.34 13.36
CA GLY A 33 3.00 -4.67 12.79
C GLY A 33 1.54 -4.86 12.35
N PHE A 34 0.59 -4.38 13.15
CA PHE A 34 -0.84 -4.42 12.79
C PHE A 34 -1.15 -3.55 11.57
N VAL A 35 -0.68 -2.30 11.56
CA VAL A 35 -0.92 -1.36 10.45
C VAL A 35 -0.26 -1.86 9.17
N ALA A 36 0.97 -2.38 9.23
CA ALA A 36 1.63 -3.01 8.08
C ALA A 36 0.83 -4.21 7.54
N GLY A 37 0.31 -5.05 8.44
CA GLY A 37 -0.59 -6.16 8.09
C GLY A 37 -1.88 -5.69 7.43
N ALA A 38 -2.48 -4.62 7.93
CA ALA A 38 -3.69 -4.02 7.37
C ALA A 38 -3.45 -3.48 5.96
N ILE A 39 -2.32 -2.80 5.71
CA ILE A 39 -1.94 -2.33 4.37
C ILE A 39 -1.75 -3.52 3.42
N ARG A 40 -1.03 -4.58 3.84
CA ARG A 40 -0.89 -5.79 3.02
C ARG A 40 -2.24 -6.38 2.64
N TYR A 41 -3.13 -6.52 3.60
CA TYR A 41 -4.47 -7.05 3.36
C TYR A 41 -5.28 -6.18 2.42
N THR A 42 -5.35 -4.86 2.67
CA THR A 42 -6.12 -3.93 1.81
C THR A 42 -5.55 -3.84 0.40
N THR A 43 -4.22 -3.91 0.24
CA THR A 43 -3.58 -3.95 -1.09
C THR A 43 -3.92 -5.25 -1.83
N ARG A 44 -3.89 -6.41 -1.17
CA ARG A 44 -4.31 -7.69 -1.78
C ARG A 44 -5.77 -7.66 -2.23
N VAL A 45 -6.65 -7.15 -1.36
CA VAL A 45 -8.08 -6.97 -1.70
C VAL A 45 -8.23 -6.02 -2.88
N GLY A 46 -7.47 -4.93 -2.94
CA GLY A 46 -7.47 -3.99 -4.06
C GLY A 46 -7.02 -4.66 -5.37
N CYS A 47 -5.93 -5.40 -5.35
CA CYS A 47 -5.44 -6.15 -6.53
C CYS A 47 -6.47 -7.17 -7.04
N TYR A 48 -7.16 -7.86 -6.14
CA TYR A 48 -8.23 -8.80 -6.51
C TYR A 48 -9.44 -8.07 -7.12
N TRP A 49 -9.90 -6.97 -6.50
CA TRP A 49 -11.03 -6.18 -7.01
C TRP A 49 -10.79 -5.55 -8.38
N LEU A 50 -9.55 -5.15 -8.64
CA LEU A 50 -9.14 -4.54 -9.90
C LEU A 50 -8.63 -5.55 -10.92
N LEU A 51 -8.90 -6.85 -10.73
CA LEU A 51 -8.56 -7.94 -11.65
C LEU A 51 -7.05 -8.08 -11.95
N VAL A 52 -6.20 -7.61 -11.06
CA VAL A 52 -4.74 -7.75 -11.18
C VAL A 52 -4.27 -9.14 -10.76
N THR A 53 -4.97 -9.77 -9.81
CA THR A 53 -4.64 -11.11 -9.31
C THR A 53 -5.91 -11.97 -9.18
N ASP A 54 -5.84 -13.25 -9.63
CA ASP A 54 -6.95 -14.20 -9.56
C ASP A 54 -7.13 -14.85 -8.18
N PRO A 55 -6.04 -15.16 -7.40
CA PRO A 55 -6.20 -15.83 -6.12
C PRO A 55 -6.94 -14.95 -5.11
N PHE A 56 -7.94 -15.57 -4.44
CA PHE A 56 -8.71 -14.88 -3.41
C PHE A 56 -7.80 -14.36 -2.27
N PRO A 57 -7.93 -13.08 -1.85
CA PRO A 57 -7.06 -12.49 -0.85
C PRO A 57 -7.17 -13.21 0.48
N SER A 58 -6.04 -13.76 0.96
CA SER A 58 -5.97 -14.38 2.27
C SER A 58 -6.10 -13.34 3.39
N PHE A 59 -6.83 -13.68 4.47
CA PHE A 59 -6.97 -12.84 5.67
C PHE A 59 -5.70 -12.77 6.54
N ALA A 60 -4.58 -13.33 6.07
CA ALA A 60 -3.35 -13.32 6.82
C ALA A 60 -2.72 -11.93 6.85
N PHE A 61 -2.57 -11.34 8.03
CA PHE A 61 -1.79 -10.11 8.25
C PHE A 61 -0.28 -10.35 8.14
N ALA A 62 0.13 -11.61 8.40
CA ALA A 62 1.52 -12.02 8.29
C ALA A 62 1.96 -12.12 6.82
N ARG A 63 3.26 -11.91 6.61
CA ARG A 63 3.91 -12.13 5.33
C ARG A 63 3.93 -13.63 5.01
N ARG A 64 3.52 -14.01 3.82
CA ARG A 64 3.63 -15.37 3.29
C ARG A 64 4.58 -15.37 2.08
N SER A 65 5.55 -16.26 2.10
CA SER A 65 6.35 -16.55 0.90
C SER A 65 5.42 -17.16 -0.17
N GLY A 66 5.36 -16.51 -1.34
CA GLY A 66 4.49 -16.91 -2.45
C GLY A 66 3.19 -16.11 -2.59
N ASP A 67 2.92 -15.13 -1.73
CA ASP A 67 1.82 -14.19 -1.97
C ASP A 67 2.12 -13.35 -3.22
N PRO A 68 1.11 -13.10 -4.07
CA PRO A 68 1.27 -12.27 -5.27
C PRO A 68 1.58 -10.80 -4.93
N VAL A 69 1.33 -10.37 -3.70
CA VAL A 69 1.63 -9.03 -3.20
C VAL A 69 2.49 -9.14 -1.94
N ASP A 70 3.77 -8.78 -2.06
CA ASP A 70 4.69 -8.70 -0.93
C ASP A 70 5.01 -7.24 -0.60
N LEU A 71 4.63 -6.81 0.59
CA LEU A 71 4.93 -5.48 1.11
C LEU A 71 5.95 -5.60 2.24
N ARG A 72 7.16 -5.11 2.01
CA ARG A 72 8.19 -4.96 3.04
C ARG A 72 8.14 -3.55 3.59
N VAL A 73 8.04 -3.44 4.89
CA VAL A 73 8.11 -2.18 5.61
C VAL A 73 9.28 -2.30 6.59
N ASP A 74 10.35 -1.58 6.33
CA ASP A 74 11.47 -1.46 7.25
C ASP A 74 11.17 -0.34 8.24
N GLU A 75 11.23 -0.66 9.54
CA GLU A 75 10.94 0.27 10.62
C GLU A 75 12.21 1.03 11.02
N PRO A 76 12.33 2.34 10.74
CA PRO A 76 13.41 3.14 11.29
C PRO A 76 13.21 3.35 12.81
N ASP A 77 14.30 3.28 13.57
CA ASP A 77 14.31 3.38 15.04
C ASP A 77 13.94 4.76 15.62
N GLY A 78 13.80 5.79 14.79
CA GLY A 78 13.45 7.16 15.24
C GLY A 78 12.50 7.86 14.28
N ARG A 79 11.50 8.55 14.83
CA ARG A 79 10.51 9.33 14.06
C ARG A 79 10.67 10.82 14.33
N SER A 80 10.59 11.63 13.28
CA SER A 80 10.57 13.09 13.42
C SER A 80 9.20 13.55 13.92
N ARG A 81 9.17 14.20 15.10
CA ARG A 81 7.94 14.75 15.68
C ARG A 81 7.34 15.85 14.80
N LEU A 82 8.19 16.70 14.21
CA LEU A 82 7.75 17.76 13.32
C LEU A 82 7.11 17.21 12.05
N THR A 83 7.76 16.24 11.41
CA THR A 83 7.18 15.56 10.23
C THR A 83 5.85 14.89 10.58
N THR A 84 5.75 14.27 11.75
CA THR A 84 4.51 13.64 12.23
C THR A 84 3.40 14.67 12.46
N LEU A 85 3.72 15.84 13.02
CA LEU A 85 2.75 16.90 13.28
C LEU A 85 2.20 17.50 11.97
N PHE A 86 3.08 17.80 11.01
CA PHE A 86 2.71 18.39 9.73
C PHE A 86 2.38 17.35 8.64
N ARG A 87 2.28 16.07 9.00
CA ARG A 87 2.08 14.98 8.03
C ARG A 87 0.77 15.10 7.25
N LEU A 88 -0.32 15.49 7.92
CA LEU A 88 -1.62 15.64 7.26
C LEU A 88 -1.59 16.66 6.13
N PRO A 89 -1.15 17.92 6.34
CA PRO A 89 -1.03 18.87 5.24
C PRO A 89 0.00 18.45 4.18
N LEU A 90 1.11 17.80 4.58
CA LEU A 90 2.08 17.29 3.62
C LEU A 90 1.53 16.11 2.79
N ALA A 91 0.61 15.33 3.34
CA ALA A 91 0.00 14.21 2.65
C ALA A 91 -1.05 14.64 1.59
N LEU A 92 -1.62 15.85 1.68
CA LEU A 92 -2.67 16.31 0.77
C LEU A 92 -2.32 16.18 -0.70
N PRO A 93 -1.15 16.64 -1.20
CA PRO A 93 -0.80 16.49 -2.61
C PRO A 93 -0.65 15.01 -3.00
N ALA A 94 -0.08 14.17 -2.14
CA ALA A 94 0.04 12.73 -2.38
C ALA A 94 -1.33 12.04 -2.40
N LEU A 95 -2.25 12.42 -1.52
CA LEU A 95 -3.62 11.90 -1.48
C LEU A 95 -4.44 12.33 -2.71
N THR A 96 -4.26 13.58 -3.17
CA THR A 96 -4.91 14.05 -4.40
C THR A 96 -4.45 13.23 -5.60
N LEU A 97 -3.16 13.01 -5.70
CA LEU A 97 -2.58 12.20 -6.77
C LEU A 97 -3.02 10.73 -6.66
N LEU A 98 -3.04 10.19 -5.44
CA LEU A 98 -3.57 8.84 -5.18
C LEU A 98 -5.03 8.70 -5.65
N TYR A 99 -5.87 9.70 -5.36
CA TYR A 99 -7.26 9.68 -5.82
C TYR A 99 -7.35 9.64 -7.34
N LEU A 100 -6.55 10.45 -8.05
CA LEU A 100 -6.51 10.43 -9.52
C LEU A 100 -6.08 9.05 -10.05
N PHE A 101 -5.03 8.46 -9.47
CA PHE A 101 -4.59 7.11 -9.84
C PHE A 101 -5.67 6.05 -9.55
N GLN A 102 -6.40 6.20 -8.46
CA GLN A 102 -7.47 5.26 -8.10
C GLN A 102 -8.64 5.33 -9.09
N VAL A 103 -9.03 6.54 -9.51
CA VAL A 103 -10.06 6.72 -10.54
C VAL A 103 -9.58 6.13 -11.87
N PHE A 104 -8.32 6.38 -12.24
CA PHE A 104 -7.73 5.82 -13.46
C PHE A 104 -7.69 4.28 -13.40
N ALA A 105 -7.26 3.69 -12.29
CA ALA A 105 -7.24 2.25 -12.10
C ALA A 105 -8.64 1.62 -12.18
N LEU A 106 -9.68 2.32 -11.67
CA LEU A 106 -11.06 1.87 -11.78
C LEU A 106 -11.54 1.83 -13.24
N VAL A 107 -11.25 2.87 -14.02
CA VAL A 107 -11.57 2.91 -15.44
C VAL A 107 -10.80 1.83 -16.22
N ALA A 108 -9.51 1.68 -15.92
CA ALA A 108 -8.68 0.64 -16.52
C ALA A 108 -9.20 -0.76 -16.21
N SER A 109 -9.64 -1.01 -14.97
CA SER A 109 -10.26 -2.29 -14.58
C SER A 109 -11.57 -2.56 -15.31
N PHE A 110 -12.38 -1.54 -15.53
CA PHE A 110 -13.62 -1.69 -16.32
C PHE A 110 -13.30 -2.09 -17.76
N VAL A 111 -12.33 -1.45 -18.39
CA VAL A 111 -11.86 -1.81 -19.74
C VAL A 111 -11.24 -3.21 -19.76
N ALA A 112 -10.43 -3.54 -18.74
CA ALA A 112 -9.84 -4.87 -18.60
C ALA A 112 -10.89 -5.96 -18.48
N TRP A 113 -11.97 -5.73 -17.72
CA TRP A 113 -13.08 -6.67 -17.59
C TRP A 113 -13.71 -7.01 -18.95
N TRP A 114 -14.02 -5.99 -19.77
CA TRP A 114 -14.51 -6.21 -21.14
C TRP A 114 -13.51 -6.94 -22.03
N THR A 115 -12.23 -6.57 -21.92
CA THR A 115 -11.16 -7.21 -22.71
C THR A 115 -11.02 -8.68 -22.36
N ILE A 116 -11.05 -9.03 -21.06
CA ILE A 116 -11.00 -10.42 -20.59
C ILE A 116 -12.23 -11.20 -21.07
N LEU A 117 -13.43 -10.61 -21.04
CA LEU A 117 -14.65 -11.25 -21.54
C LEU A 117 -14.57 -11.58 -23.02
N LEU A 118 -13.96 -10.72 -23.83
CA LEU A 118 -13.89 -10.89 -25.29
C LEU A 118 -12.71 -11.73 -25.74
N THR A 119 -11.56 -11.63 -25.06
CA THR A 119 -10.29 -12.24 -25.49
C THR A 119 -9.81 -13.39 -24.60
N GLY A 120 -10.40 -13.52 -23.39
CA GLY A 120 -9.97 -14.50 -22.39
C GLY A 120 -8.63 -14.15 -21.70
N ARG A 121 -8.01 -13.01 -22.00
CA ARG A 121 -6.69 -12.63 -21.49
C ARG A 121 -6.62 -11.15 -21.11
N LEU A 122 -5.87 -10.84 -20.05
CA LEU A 122 -5.53 -9.46 -19.70
C LEU A 122 -4.30 -9.00 -20.52
N PRO A 123 -4.38 -7.90 -21.28
CA PRO A 123 -3.23 -7.35 -22.00
C PRO A 123 -2.10 -6.93 -21.02
N HIS A 124 -0.86 -7.28 -21.35
CA HIS A 124 0.32 -7.04 -20.48
C HIS A 124 0.47 -5.56 -20.09
N GLY A 125 0.27 -4.63 -21.01
CA GLY A 125 0.35 -3.20 -20.71
C GLY A 125 -0.70 -2.70 -19.71
N MET A 126 -1.90 -3.32 -19.66
CA MET A 126 -2.91 -2.99 -18.65
C MET A 126 -2.50 -3.50 -17.25
N PHE A 127 -1.90 -4.69 -17.20
CA PHE A 127 -1.36 -5.24 -15.97
C PHE A 127 -0.29 -4.31 -15.37
N GLU A 128 0.69 -3.88 -16.17
CA GLU A 128 1.77 -2.97 -15.73
C GLU A 128 1.23 -1.65 -15.16
N VAL A 129 0.26 -1.05 -15.85
CA VAL A 129 -0.37 0.19 -15.38
C VAL A 129 -1.07 0.00 -14.03
N MET A 130 -1.83 -1.07 -13.88
CA MET A 130 -2.52 -1.39 -12.63
C MET A 130 -1.52 -1.67 -11.50
N GLU A 131 -0.43 -2.36 -11.79
CA GLU A 131 0.65 -2.62 -10.85
C GLU A 131 1.26 -1.31 -10.32
N VAL A 132 1.59 -0.36 -11.21
CA VAL A 132 2.10 0.97 -10.83
C VAL A 132 1.12 1.70 -9.91
N CYS A 133 -0.18 1.68 -10.23
CA CYS A 133 -1.21 2.30 -9.39
C CYS A 133 -1.25 1.68 -7.99
N HIS A 134 -1.15 0.36 -7.88
CA HIS A 134 -1.17 -0.34 -6.59
C HIS A 134 0.10 -0.13 -5.78
N ARG A 135 1.27 -0.12 -6.42
CA ARG A 135 2.53 0.23 -5.76
C ARG A 135 2.48 1.65 -5.17
N PHE A 136 1.96 2.61 -5.94
CA PHE A 136 1.78 3.97 -5.46
C PHE A 136 0.81 4.04 -4.29
N HIS A 137 -0.34 3.33 -4.38
CA HIS A 137 -1.30 3.23 -3.28
C HIS A 137 -0.66 2.69 -2.00
N ALA A 138 0.14 1.63 -2.08
CA ALA A 138 0.82 1.05 -0.93
C ALA A 138 1.82 2.04 -0.28
N ARG A 139 2.59 2.77 -1.10
CA ARG A 139 3.54 3.79 -0.63
C ARG A 139 2.85 4.95 0.08
N VAL A 140 1.81 5.51 -0.55
CA VAL A 140 1.03 6.62 0.05
C VAL A 140 0.36 6.16 1.34
N SER A 141 -0.22 4.95 1.35
CA SER A 141 -0.82 4.37 2.55
C SER A 141 0.19 4.23 3.68
N ALA A 142 1.37 3.69 3.42
CA ALA A 142 2.43 3.56 4.44
C ALA A 142 2.91 4.92 4.95
N TYR A 143 2.98 5.94 4.10
CA TYR A 143 3.27 7.30 4.49
C TYR A 143 2.16 7.88 5.38
N VAL A 144 0.92 7.86 4.94
CA VAL A 144 -0.25 8.41 5.67
C VAL A 144 -0.44 7.72 7.03
N TRP A 145 -0.21 6.41 7.10
CA TRP A 145 -0.38 5.60 8.30
C TRP A 145 0.87 5.59 9.20
N LEU A 146 1.79 6.52 8.99
CA LEU A 146 2.95 6.74 9.84
C LEU A 146 4.00 5.60 9.85
N LEU A 147 3.94 4.65 8.91
CA LEU A 147 4.92 3.56 8.84
C LEU A 147 6.26 4.01 8.25
N VAL A 148 6.25 5.02 7.37
CA VAL A 148 7.44 5.54 6.69
C VAL A 148 7.44 7.05 6.73
N ASP A 149 8.60 7.69 6.98
CA ASP A 149 8.73 9.15 7.01
C ASP A 149 9.08 9.76 5.64
N ALA A 150 9.54 8.92 4.70
CA ALA A 150 9.84 9.37 3.35
C ALA A 150 8.59 9.74 2.57
N TYR A 151 8.66 10.86 1.87
CA TYR A 151 7.57 11.30 1.00
C TYR A 151 7.42 10.34 -0.20
N PRO A 152 6.21 9.91 -0.57
CA PRO A 152 5.98 8.92 -1.62
C PRO A 152 6.13 9.51 -3.02
N TRP A 153 7.37 9.73 -3.49
CA TRP A 153 7.66 10.09 -4.88
C TRP A 153 7.61 8.87 -5.81
N PHE A 154 7.52 9.12 -7.12
CA PHE A 154 7.60 8.11 -8.18
C PHE A 154 9.04 7.59 -8.42
N GLN A 155 9.92 7.61 -7.43
CA GLN A 155 11.27 7.09 -7.63
C GLN A 155 11.23 5.59 -7.77
N GLU A 156 11.80 5.08 -8.87
CA GLU A 156 12.26 3.71 -8.97
C GLU A 156 13.36 3.55 -7.92
N GLU A 157 13.08 2.80 -6.87
CA GLU A 157 14.11 2.48 -5.89
C GLU A 157 15.14 1.56 -6.54
N PRO A 158 16.46 1.92 -6.50
CA PRO A 158 17.48 0.95 -6.79
C PRO A 158 17.36 -0.20 -5.79
N ALA A 159 17.40 -1.43 -6.29
CA ALA A 159 17.31 -2.66 -5.49
C ALA A 159 18.44 -2.81 -4.43
N SER A 160 19.27 -1.81 -4.23
CA SER A 160 20.44 -1.78 -3.36
C SER A 160 20.69 -0.40 -2.76
N GLY A 161 19.70 0.21 -2.13
CA GLY A 161 19.91 1.41 -1.30
C GLY A 161 20.36 1.03 0.11
N PRO A 162 21.19 1.88 0.77
CA PRO A 162 21.58 1.63 2.16
C PRO A 162 20.35 1.61 3.06
N ALA A 163 20.33 0.64 3.95
CA ALA A 163 19.28 0.31 4.90
C ALA A 163 18.50 1.53 5.40
N GLY A 164 17.20 1.49 5.23
CA GLY A 164 16.34 2.34 6.03
C GLY A 164 14.89 2.50 5.62
N TRP A 165 14.44 2.20 4.36
CA TRP A 165 13.05 2.55 4.04
C TRP A 165 12.56 2.15 2.64
N ALA A 166 12.82 0.91 2.26
CA ALA A 166 12.27 0.35 1.03
C ALA A 166 10.89 -0.25 1.29
N ILE A 167 9.84 0.35 0.74
CA ILE A 167 8.58 -0.35 0.53
C ILE A 167 8.71 -1.06 -0.81
N GLN A 168 9.02 -2.34 -0.78
CA GLN A 168 8.98 -3.18 -1.95
C GLN A 168 7.58 -3.79 -2.03
N ALA A 169 6.74 -3.23 -2.89
CA ALA A 169 5.51 -3.89 -3.31
C ALA A 169 5.80 -4.64 -4.60
N GLU A 170 5.97 -5.94 -4.51
CA GLU A 170 6.11 -6.81 -5.66
C GLU A 170 4.74 -7.45 -5.94
N VAL A 171 4.17 -7.14 -7.10
CA VAL A 171 2.95 -7.78 -7.59
C VAL A 171 3.37 -8.76 -8.68
N ARG A 172 3.12 -10.04 -8.47
CA ARG A 172 3.43 -11.08 -9.47
C ARG A 172 2.17 -11.45 -10.22
N PRO A 173 2.26 -11.56 -11.56
CA PRO A 173 1.14 -12.12 -12.33
C PRO A 173 0.90 -13.57 -11.90
N SER A 174 -0.37 -13.98 -11.96
CA SER A 174 -0.72 -15.39 -11.74
C SER A 174 0.00 -16.27 -12.76
N PRO A 175 0.54 -17.44 -12.38
CA PRO A 175 1.07 -18.40 -13.34
C PRO A 175 -0.06 -18.84 -14.28
N GLU A 176 0.22 -18.85 -15.59
CA GLU A 176 -0.67 -19.34 -16.65
C GLU A 176 -1.02 -20.82 -16.49
#